data_59723e4ca40d9359a8d19797cfd584bf
#
_entry.id   59723e4ca40d9359a8d19797cfd584bf
#
_cell.length_a   1.000
_cell.length_b   1.000
_cell.length_c   1.000
_cell.angle_alpha   90.00
_cell.angle_beta   90.00
_cell.angle_gamma   90.00
#
_symmetry.space_group_name_H-M   'P 1'
#
loop_
_entity.id
_entity.type
_entity.pdbx_description
1 polymer ?
#
loop_
_entity_poly.entity_id
_entity_poly.type
_entity_poly.pdbx_seq_one_letter_code
_entity_poly.pdbx_strand_id
1 'polypeptide(L)'
;MTPAATRGRAKAGAALACMLAWCVWLPLASAADTPSERYGEDDYGRVDKIDAHVHLHGQPSAFMQRAIIDRFRLLTINVNYGDFPPLDVQLREAVTLQRAFPATVAFAATFDASDSDTPGWSERTLRALDAAFAQGAVGVKVWKDIGMQLRDRDGRAVMIDDERFAPVFSALSARGVVVLGHQGEPRNAWLPLEQMTIRGDREYFAEHPQYHMYLHPEWPSYDAQIAARDRWLDRYPQLKFVGVHLASLEWDVDRVADFLRRYPTASVDLAARLVHLQRQSVTERDKVRRFFLEYQDRIVYGTDLTSEPGQDDATFASEAHATWLADWRYLTGEEVLRSEEFAGSFRGLGLPRTVIDKVYRANASRLFPQAWRAPASPGVVSSASGQRARACTASPSCSPACKRRQPASAIIAALSVQNSGRGNTTRAPLSAPSA
;
A
#
# COMPACT_ATOMS: atom_id res chain seq x y z
N MET A 1 -69.94 50.36 13.29
CA MET A 1 -69.98 51.79 13.04
C MET A 1 -68.98 52.11 11.98
N THR A 2 -69.42 52.30 10.73
CA THR A 2 -68.74 52.99 9.63
C THR A 2 -68.76 54.47 9.85
N PRO A 3 -67.97 55.33 9.24
CA PRO A 3 -67.94 55.66 7.81
C PRO A 3 -66.50 55.90 7.25
N ALA A 4 -66.29 55.78 6.02
CA ALA A 4 -66.66 56.43 4.74
C ALA A 4 -65.46 57.16 4.11
N ALA A 5 -65.09 56.71 2.98
CA ALA A 5 -64.74 57.28 1.67
C ALA A 5 -64.18 58.73 1.56
N THR A 6 -63.16 58.88 0.72
CA THR A 6 -63.19 59.83 -0.40
C THR A 6 -62.22 59.53 -1.51
N ARG A 7 -62.72 59.69 -2.75
CA ARG A 7 -62.05 59.51 -4.06
C ARG A 7 -61.21 60.76 -4.40
N GLY A 8 -60.08 60.58 -5.05
CA GLY A 8 -59.41 61.65 -5.77
C GLY A 8 -58.87 61.09 -7.14
N ARG A 9 -59.48 61.60 -8.23
CA ARG A 9 -59.05 61.38 -9.63
C ARG A 9 -57.99 62.46 -9.99
N ALA A 10 -56.94 62.01 -10.69
CA ALA A 10 -56.20 62.90 -11.64
C ALA A 10 -55.41 62.05 -12.66
N LYS A 11 -55.86 62.19 -13.80
CA LYS A 11 -55.34 62.57 -15.16
C LYS A 11 -54.06 61.87 -15.66
N ALA A 12 -54.33 61.27 -16.82
CA ALA A 12 -53.33 60.67 -17.76
C ALA A 12 -52.34 61.70 -18.33
N GLY A 13 -51.10 61.23 -18.49
CA GLY A 13 -50.08 61.86 -19.32
C GLY A 13 -49.31 60.76 -20.02
N ALA A 14 -49.54 60.65 -21.36
CA ALA A 14 -48.82 59.74 -22.19
C ALA A 14 -47.42 60.31 -22.52
N ALA A 15 -46.36 59.56 -22.16
CA ALA A 15 -45.00 59.81 -22.65
C ALA A 15 -44.53 58.54 -23.37
N LEU A 16 -44.38 58.67 -24.68
CA LEU A 16 -43.84 57.64 -25.61
C LEU A 16 -42.32 57.61 -25.41
N ALA A 17 -41.78 56.60 -24.76
CA ALA A 17 -40.34 56.37 -24.67
C ALA A 17 -39.95 55.20 -25.55
N CYS A 18 -39.16 55.46 -26.62
CA CYS A 18 -38.50 54.48 -27.45
C CYS A 18 -37.50 53.70 -26.60
N MET A 19 -37.76 52.42 -26.33
CA MET A 19 -36.73 51.50 -25.82
C MET A 19 -35.93 50.95 -26.97
N LEU A 20 -34.71 51.44 -27.11
CA LEU A 20 -33.63 50.80 -27.85
C LEU A 20 -33.24 49.51 -27.09
N ALA A 21 -33.60 48.34 -27.66
CA ALA A 21 -33.16 47.04 -27.13
C ALA A 21 -31.68 46.86 -27.44
N TRP A 22 -30.84 47.04 -26.46
CA TRP A 22 -29.44 46.56 -26.48
C TRP A 22 -29.47 45.06 -26.27
N CYS A 23 -29.28 44.26 -27.33
CA CYS A 23 -28.93 42.87 -27.26
C CYS A 23 -27.53 42.75 -26.65
N VAL A 24 -27.43 42.58 -25.33
CA VAL A 24 -26.17 42.15 -24.69
C VAL A 24 -25.97 40.69 -25.05
N TRP A 25 -25.06 40.43 -26.00
CA TRP A 25 -24.51 39.09 -26.19
C TRP A 25 -23.65 38.76 -24.94
N LEU A 26 -24.23 38.04 -23.99
CA LEU A 26 -23.46 37.37 -22.98
C LEU A 26 -22.78 36.17 -23.64
N PRO A 27 -21.42 36.09 -23.61
CA PRO A 27 -20.75 34.86 -24.03
C PRO A 27 -21.26 33.74 -23.11
N LEU A 28 -21.79 32.64 -23.69
CA LEU A 28 -21.96 31.39 -22.97
C LEU A 28 -20.55 31.02 -22.48
N ALA A 29 -20.29 31.26 -21.20
CA ALA A 29 -19.17 30.67 -20.50
C ALA A 29 -19.36 29.15 -20.67
N SER A 30 -18.48 28.51 -21.43
CA SER A 30 -18.36 27.05 -21.46
C SER A 30 -18.30 26.63 -20.01
N ALA A 31 -19.27 25.84 -19.56
CA ALA A 31 -19.23 25.23 -18.25
C ALA A 31 -17.94 24.42 -18.23
N ALA A 32 -16.92 24.90 -17.54
CA ALA A 32 -15.77 24.08 -17.20
C ALA A 32 -16.34 22.86 -16.49
N ASP A 33 -16.13 21.67 -17.03
CA ASP A 33 -16.56 20.41 -16.43
C ASP A 33 -16.12 20.40 -14.97
N THR A 34 -17.08 20.53 -14.06
CA THR A 34 -16.81 20.36 -12.63
C THR A 34 -16.31 18.92 -12.48
N PRO A 35 -15.11 18.70 -11.92
CA PRO A 35 -14.61 17.36 -11.75
C PRO A 35 -15.66 16.51 -11.04
N SER A 36 -16.01 15.34 -11.55
CA SER A 36 -16.93 14.42 -10.90
C SER A 36 -16.50 14.23 -9.43
N GLU A 37 -17.45 14.18 -8.50
CA GLU A 37 -17.15 13.92 -7.09
C GLU A 37 -16.53 12.54 -6.83
N ARG A 38 -16.59 11.63 -7.82
CA ARG A 38 -16.06 10.25 -7.79
C ARG A 38 -15.18 9.97 -8.99
N TYR A 39 -14.23 9.07 -8.81
CA TYR A 39 -13.46 8.48 -9.89
C TYR A 39 -14.30 7.42 -10.62
N GLY A 40 -14.09 7.30 -11.94
CA GLY A 40 -14.54 6.20 -12.75
C GLY A 40 -13.41 5.21 -13.05
N GLU A 41 -13.72 4.17 -13.83
CA GLU A 41 -12.72 3.20 -14.28
C GLU A 41 -11.67 3.85 -15.18
N ASP A 42 -12.06 4.79 -16.05
CA ASP A 42 -11.17 5.54 -16.96
C ASP A 42 -10.12 6.39 -16.22
N ASP A 43 -10.34 6.72 -14.95
CA ASP A 43 -9.39 7.44 -14.12
C ASP A 43 -8.25 6.56 -13.57
N TYR A 44 -8.41 5.22 -13.60
CA TYR A 44 -7.46 4.26 -13.05
C TYR A 44 -6.02 4.49 -13.52
N GLY A 45 -5.81 4.64 -14.83
CA GLY A 45 -4.48 4.87 -15.42
C GLY A 45 -3.96 6.30 -15.26
N ARG A 46 -4.74 7.22 -14.65
CA ARG A 46 -4.39 8.65 -14.50
C ARG A 46 -4.06 9.04 -13.07
N VAL A 47 -4.60 8.33 -12.09
CA VAL A 47 -4.44 8.60 -10.65
C VAL A 47 -3.17 7.94 -10.11
N ASP A 48 -2.33 8.73 -9.42
CA ASP A 48 -1.16 8.18 -8.70
C ASP A 48 -1.61 7.40 -7.47
N LYS A 49 -1.09 6.18 -7.34
CA LYS A 49 -1.44 5.23 -6.30
C LYS A 49 -0.19 4.70 -5.60
N ILE A 50 -0.35 4.18 -4.40
CA ILE A 50 0.67 3.46 -3.63
C ILE A 50 0.08 2.14 -3.20
N ASP A 51 0.74 1.05 -3.52
CA ASP A 51 0.55 -0.24 -2.91
C ASP A 51 1.57 -0.36 -1.77
N ALA A 52 1.10 -0.19 -0.55
CA ALA A 52 1.96 -0.08 0.62
C ALA A 52 2.23 -1.44 1.30
N HIS A 53 1.93 -2.55 0.60
CA HIS A 53 2.18 -3.89 1.10
C HIS A 53 2.34 -4.88 -0.05
N VAL A 54 3.56 -5.07 -0.50
CA VAL A 54 3.95 -6.12 -1.45
C VAL A 54 5.21 -6.83 -0.95
N HIS A 55 5.48 -8.03 -1.46
CA HIS A 55 6.70 -8.80 -1.19
C HIS A 55 7.41 -9.08 -2.51
N LEU A 56 8.49 -8.35 -2.78
CA LEU A 56 9.22 -8.45 -4.05
C LEU A 56 10.55 -9.14 -3.86
N HIS A 57 10.73 -10.25 -4.54
CA HIS A 57 11.98 -11.03 -4.56
C HIS A 57 12.61 -10.99 -5.96
N GLY A 58 13.93 -10.99 -6.00
CA GLY A 58 14.68 -10.87 -7.25
C GLY A 58 14.53 -9.50 -7.91
N GLN A 59 14.33 -9.50 -9.22
CA GLN A 59 14.15 -8.29 -10.03
C GLN A 59 12.96 -8.45 -10.99
N PRO A 60 11.73 -8.36 -10.53
CA PRO A 60 10.53 -8.58 -11.34
C PRO A 60 10.32 -7.40 -12.31
N SER A 61 10.99 -7.44 -13.46
CA SER A 61 11.05 -6.32 -14.40
C SER A 61 9.73 -6.03 -15.11
N ALA A 62 8.95 -7.06 -15.48
CA ALA A 62 7.64 -6.90 -16.09
C ALA A 62 6.62 -6.34 -15.08
N PHE A 63 6.64 -6.83 -13.84
CA PHE A 63 5.84 -6.30 -12.74
C PHE A 63 6.18 -4.82 -12.46
N MET A 64 7.47 -4.46 -12.42
CA MET A 64 7.89 -3.08 -12.22
C MET A 64 7.40 -2.16 -13.35
N GLN A 65 7.49 -2.62 -14.61
CA GLN A 65 6.94 -1.88 -15.75
C GLN A 65 5.43 -1.73 -15.62
N ARG A 66 4.71 -2.77 -15.23
CA ARG A 66 3.27 -2.73 -15.01
C ARG A 66 2.88 -1.74 -13.92
N ALA A 67 3.57 -1.76 -12.79
CA ALA A 67 3.35 -0.81 -11.70
C ALA A 67 3.51 0.65 -12.17
N ILE A 68 4.54 0.94 -12.96
CA ILE A 68 4.76 2.29 -13.52
C ILE A 68 3.64 2.70 -14.49
N ILE A 69 3.22 1.79 -15.39
CA ILE A 69 2.11 2.05 -16.33
C ILE A 69 0.81 2.31 -15.57
N ASP A 70 0.52 1.53 -14.55
CA ASP A 70 -0.67 1.65 -13.70
C ASP A 70 -0.54 2.75 -12.64
N ARG A 71 0.58 3.49 -12.64
CA ARG A 71 0.89 4.62 -11.74
C ARG A 71 0.92 4.22 -10.26
N PHE A 72 1.42 3.03 -9.96
CA PHE A 72 1.68 2.58 -8.60
C PHE A 72 3.12 2.87 -8.17
N ARG A 73 3.27 3.32 -6.93
CA ARG A 73 4.46 3.21 -6.13
C ARG A 73 4.28 2.05 -5.17
N LEU A 74 5.38 1.46 -4.74
CA LEU A 74 5.38 0.20 -4.02
C LEU A 74 6.16 0.33 -2.72
N LEU A 75 5.62 -0.24 -1.64
CA LEU A 75 6.37 -0.52 -0.42
C LEU A 75 6.59 -2.04 -0.34
N THR A 76 7.80 -2.50 -0.70
CA THR A 76 8.14 -3.91 -0.52
C THR A 76 8.55 -4.17 0.93
N ILE A 77 8.05 -5.25 1.51
CA ILE A 77 8.19 -5.56 2.92
C ILE A 77 8.97 -6.86 3.09
N ASN A 78 10.09 -6.82 3.79
CA ASN A 78 10.85 -7.99 4.17
C ASN A 78 10.16 -8.69 5.34
N VAL A 79 10.11 -10.02 5.31
CA VAL A 79 9.49 -10.85 6.35
C VAL A 79 10.32 -12.09 6.65
N ASN A 80 10.28 -12.55 7.90
CA ASN A 80 10.94 -13.78 8.32
C ASN A 80 10.04 -15.00 8.05
N TYR A 81 9.73 -15.23 6.75
CA TYR A 81 8.91 -16.35 6.30
C TYR A 81 9.79 -17.46 5.74
N GLY A 82 9.54 -18.72 6.15
CA GLY A 82 10.42 -19.83 5.82
C GLY A 82 10.56 -20.15 4.33
N ASP A 83 9.54 -19.81 3.53
CA ASP A 83 9.54 -20.04 2.09
C ASP A 83 10.20 -18.87 1.30
N PHE A 84 10.50 -17.75 1.98
CA PHE A 84 11.17 -16.61 1.38
C PHE A 84 12.70 -16.73 1.48
N PRO A 85 13.44 -15.99 0.65
CA PRO A 85 14.89 -15.90 0.77
C PRO A 85 15.33 -15.43 2.18
N PRO A 86 16.56 -15.78 2.63
CA PRO A 86 17.10 -15.28 3.89
C PRO A 86 17.03 -13.75 4.01
N LEU A 87 16.88 -13.22 5.21
CA LEU A 87 16.65 -11.77 5.45
C LEU A 87 17.73 -10.86 4.87
N ASP A 88 18.98 -11.32 4.86
CA ASP A 88 20.09 -10.58 4.25
C ASP A 88 19.99 -10.53 2.71
N VAL A 89 19.43 -11.58 2.08
CA VAL A 89 19.12 -11.61 0.65
C VAL A 89 17.97 -10.65 0.35
N GLN A 90 16.86 -10.75 1.09
CA GLN A 90 15.71 -9.86 0.93
C GLN A 90 16.12 -8.38 1.08
N LEU A 91 16.97 -8.05 2.06
CA LEU A 91 17.46 -6.69 2.25
C LEU A 91 18.28 -6.22 1.04
N ARG A 92 19.19 -7.05 0.52
CA ARG A 92 19.98 -6.70 -0.68
C ARG A 92 19.10 -6.49 -1.92
N GLU A 93 18.10 -7.33 -2.11
CA GLU A 93 17.15 -7.22 -3.22
C GLU A 93 16.32 -5.95 -3.11
N ALA A 94 15.75 -5.66 -1.94
CA ALA A 94 14.98 -4.44 -1.69
C ALA A 94 15.80 -3.16 -1.91
N VAL A 95 17.05 -3.13 -1.44
CA VAL A 95 17.99 -2.02 -1.67
C VAL A 95 18.32 -1.87 -3.16
N THR A 96 18.49 -2.99 -3.88
CA THR A 96 18.77 -2.98 -5.32
C THR A 96 17.58 -2.40 -6.10
N LEU A 97 16.37 -2.86 -5.81
CA LEU A 97 15.13 -2.36 -6.42
C LEU A 97 14.93 -0.89 -6.11
N GLN A 98 15.09 -0.47 -4.86
CA GLN A 98 14.96 0.95 -4.48
C GLN A 98 15.96 1.83 -5.22
N ARG A 99 17.20 1.40 -5.38
CA ARG A 99 18.22 2.16 -6.13
C ARG A 99 17.91 2.24 -7.61
N ALA A 100 17.35 1.17 -8.19
CA ALA A 100 16.93 1.15 -9.59
C ALA A 100 15.69 2.03 -9.84
N PHE A 101 14.77 2.06 -8.88
CA PHE A 101 13.46 2.75 -8.98
C PHE A 101 13.17 3.66 -7.78
N PRO A 102 14.01 4.67 -7.48
CA PRO A 102 13.94 5.43 -6.22
C PRO A 102 12.66 6.26 -6.05
N ALA A 103 11.99 6.61 -7.14
CA ALA A 103 10.69 7.31 -7.12
C ALA A 103 9.49 6.35 -7.03
N THR A 104 9.71 5.04 -7.22
CA THR A 104 8.65 4.02 -7.31
C THR A 104 8.70 3.03 -6.16
N VAL A 105 9.89 2.61 -5.73
CA VAL A 105 10.08 1.59 -4.70
C VAL A 105 10.63 2.18 -3.41
N ALA A 106 9.97 1.84 -2.30
CA ALA A 106 10.49 1.96 -0.94
C ALA A 106 10.46 0.57 -0.28
N PHE A 107 11.14 0.38 0.85
CA PHE A 107 11.10 -0.90 1.55
C PHE A 107 11.03 -0.75 3.07
N ALA A 108 10.42 -1.74 3.72
CA ALA A 108 10.45 -1.94 5.16
C ALA A 108 11.33 -3.14 5.50
N ALA A 109 12.16 -3.00 6.52
CA ALA A 109 12.98 -4.07 7.07
C ALA A 109 12.16 -4.97 8.02
N THR A 110 12.76 -6.06 8.45
CA THR A 110 12.24 -6.94 9.50
C THR A 110 13.39 -7.45 10.36
N PHE A 111 13.08 -8.27 11.35
CA PHE A 111 14.07 -8.95 12.19
C PHE A 111 13.65 -10.37 12.48
N ASP A 112 14.64 -11.22 12.82
CA ASP A 112 14.42 -12.58 13.28
C ASP A 112 14.29 -12.59 14.80
N ALA A 113 13.23 -13.22 15.32
CA ALA A 113 12.96 -13.40 16.74
C ALA A 113 13.31 -14.80 17.25
N SER A 114 13.79 -15.70 16.41
CA SER A 114 14.02 -17.11 16.74
C SER A 114 15.02 -17.33 17.90
N ASP A 115 16.01 -16.43 18.05
CA ASP A 115 17.00 -16.45 19.11
C ASP A 115 16.78 -15.34 20.18
N SER A 116 15.53 -14.85 20.29
CA SER A 116 15.18 -13.68 21.13
C SER A 116 15.40 -13.88 22.64
N ASP A 117 15.56 -15.10 23.09
CA ASP A 117 15.92 -15.44 24.49
C ASP A 117 17.45 -15.62 24.70
N THR A 118 18.28 -15.33 23.68
CA THR A 118 19.74 -15.35 23.83
C THR A 118 20.29 -14.00 24.31
N PRO A 119 21.34 -14.00 25.16
CA PRO A 119 21.96 -12.73 25.58
C PRO A 119 22.41 -11.85 24.42
N GLY A 120 22.09 -10.56 24.48
CA GLY A 120 22.49 -9.57 23.49
C GLY A 120 21.68 -9.60 22.18
N TRP A 121 20.57 -10.36 22.14
CA TRP A 121 19.70 -10.39 20.96
C TRP A 121 19.16 -8.99 20.60
N SER A 122 18.63 -8.28 21.56
CA SER A 122 18.05 -6.95 21.33
C SER A 122 19.07 -5.96 20.76
N GLU A 123 20.32 -5.99 21.23
CA GLU A 123 21.39 -5.14 20.70
C GLU A 123 21.81 -5.55 19.28
N ARG A 124 21.84 -6.87 18.99
CA ARG A 124 22.11 -7.36 17.63
C ARG A 124 21.00 -6.93 16.68
N THR A 125 19.76 -7.09 17.09
CA THR A 125 18.56 -6.69 16.32
C THR A 125 18.55 -5.19 16.05
N LEU A 126 18.80 -4.35 17.05
CA LEU A 126 18.86 -2.90 16.87
C LEU A 126 19.98 -2.49 15.91
N ARG A 127 21.16 -3.11 16.01
CA ARG A 127 22.26 -2.84 15.04
C ARG A 127 21.88 -3.25 13.61
N ALA A 128 21.19 -4.39 13.43
CA ALA A 128 20.74 -4.84 12.11
C ALA A 128 19.69 -3.88 11.52
N LEU A 129 18.74 -3.42 12.34
CA LEU A 129 17.74 -2.43 11.93
C LEU A 129 18.38 -1.07 11.60
N ASP A 130 19.38 -0.62 12.40
CA ASP A 130 20.14 0.61 12.12
C ASP A 130 20.87 0.52 10.77
N ALA A 131 21.45 -0.64 10.46
CA ALA A 131 22.08 -0.89 9.17
C ALA A 131 21.06 -0.87 8.01
N ALA A 132 19.85 -1.39 8.22
CA ALA A 132 18.78 -1.34 7.24
C ALA A 132 18.26 0.10 7.02
N PHE A 133 18.09 0.88 8.09
CA PHE A 133 17.73 2.30 7.99
C PHE A 133 18.79 3.12 7.25
N ALA A 134 20.06 2.86 7.53
CA ALA A 134 21.17 3.51 6.81
C ALA A 134 21.16 3.17 5.29
N GLN A 135 20.56 2.07 4.91
CA GLN A 135 20.38 1.65 3.51
C GLN A 135 19.05 2.12 2.89
N GLY A 136 18.18 2.78 3.67
CA GLY A 136 16.95 3.40 3.16
C GLY A 136 15.65 2.72 3.58
N ALA A 137 15.66 1.77 4.51
CA ALA A 137 14.43 1.22 5.08
C ALA A 137 13.59 2.34 5.71
N VAL A 138 12.28 2.33 5.49
CA VAL A 138 11.35 3.38 5.95
C VAL A 138 10.42 2.93 7.08
N GLY A 139 10.45 1.64 7.43
CA GLY A 139 9.63 1.03 8.47
C GLY A 139 10.17 -0.35 8.88
N VAL A 140 9.52 -0.97 9.84
CA VAL A 140 9.86 -2.30 10.35
C VAL A 140 8.61 -3.18 10.35
N LYS A 141 8.70 -4.35 9.74
CA LYS A 141 7.68 -5.40 9.81
C LYS A 141 7.92 -6.27 11.04
N VAL A 142 6.85 -6.55 11.75
CA VAL A 142 6.77 -7.61 12.77
C VAL A 142 5.94 -8.74 12.18
N TRP A 143 6.51 -9.95 12.17
CA TRP A 143 5.90 -11.10 11.51
C TRP A 143 5.03 -11.91 12.47
N LYS A 144 4.09 -12.66 11.94
CA LYS A 144 3.13 -13.47 12.68
C LYS A 144 3.71 -14.69 13.41
N ASP A 145 4.99 -15.06 13.11
CA ASP A 145 5.68 -16.10 13.89
C ASP A 145 5.67 -15.80 15.39
N ILE A 146 5.80 -14.51 15.75
CA ILE A 146 5.62 -14.04 17.11
C ILE A 146 4.14 -14.17 17.51
N GLY A 147 3.87 -15.03 18.46
CA GLY A 147 2.53 -15.37 18.92
C GLY A 147 1.97 -16.66 18.32
N MET A 148 2.42 -17.08 17.12
CA MET A 148 1.97 -18.32 16.50
C MET A 148 3.00 -19.44 16.65
N GLN A 149 4.15 -19.34 15.98
CA GLN A 149 5.14 -20.43 15.92
C GLN A 149 6.28 -20.27 16.93
N LEU A 150 6.65 -19.03 17.28
CA LEU A 150 7.78 -18.76 18.15
C LEU A 150 7.56 -19.37 19.54
N ARG A 151 8.56 -20.12 19.99
CA ARG A 151 8.58 -20.76 21.32
C ARG A 151 9.83 -20.35 22.08
N ASP A 152 9.69 -20.21 23.39
CA ASP A 152 10.83 -20.07 24.28
C ASP A 152 11.51 -21.45 24.55
N ARG A 153 12.57 -21.43 25.36
CA ARG A 153 13.33 -22.65 25.72
C ARG A 153 12.51 -23.69 26.49
N ASP A 154 11.43 -23.25 27.11
CA ASP A 154 10.49 -24.13 27.83
C ASP A 154 9.35 -24.64 26.93
N GLY A 155 9.35 -24.26 25.63
CA GLY A 155 8.33 -24.62 24.66
C GLY A 155 7.05 -23.78 24.75
N ARG A 156 7.04 -22.68 25.54
CA ARG A 156 5.89 -21.78 25.65
C ARG A 156 5.83 -20.83 24.47
N ALA A 157 4.60 -20.51 24.02
CA ALA A 157 4.40 -19.51 22.98
C ALA A 157 4.90 -18.13 23.43
N VAL A 158 5.69 -17.49 22.57
CA VAL A 158 6.21 -16.13 22.80
C VAL A 158 5.27 -15.15 22.12
N MET A 159 4.58 -14.33 22.92
CA MET A 159 3.61 -13.34 22.44
C MET A 159 4.30 -11.99 22.20
N ILE A 160 3.67 -11.13 21.39
CA ILE A 160 4.26 -9.82 21.01
C ILE A 160 4.47 -8.86 22.18
N ASP A 161 3.72 -9.02 23.26
CA ASP A 161 3.83 -8.23 24.50
C ASP A 161 4.87 -8.78 25.49
N ASP A 162 5.64 -9.81 25.13
CA ASP A 162 6.71 -10.33 25.97
C ASP A 162 7.81 -9.27 26.22
N GLU A 163 8.32 -9.21 27.45
CA GLU A 163 9.32 -8.23 27.88
C GLU A 163 10.64 -8.32 27.11
N ARG A 164 10.98 -9.47 26.53
CA ARG A 164 12.19 -9.65 25.70
C ARG A 164 12.24 -8.70 24.54
N PHE A 165 11.07 -8.28 24.00
CA PHE A 165 10.97 -7.34 22.87
C PHE A 165 11.01 -5.87 23.30
N ALA A 166 10.89 -5.57 24.60
CA ALA A 166 10.77 -4.21 25.10
C ALA A 166 11.93 -3.27 24.67
N PRO A 167 13.21 -3.69 24.66
CA PRO A 167 14.29 -2.81 24.20
C PRO A 167 14.12 -2.39 22.73
N VAL A 168 13.70 -3.33 21.86
CA VAL A 168 13.51 -3.07 20.43
C VAL A 168 12.33 -2.12 20.21
N PHE A 169 11.16 -2.40 20.78
CA PHE A 169 9.97 -1.56 20.58
C PHE A 169 10.07 -0.19 21.25
N SER A 170 10.75 -0.08 22.40
CA SER A 170 11.05 1.20 23.02
C SER A 170 11.92 2.07 22.11
N ALA A 171 12.95 1.50 21.50
CA ALA A 171 13.81 2.21 20.55
C ALA A 171 13.06 2.63 19.28
N LEU A 172 12.23 1.76 18.69
CA LEU A 172 11.42 2.08 17.50
C LEU A 172 10.39 3.17 17.81
N SER A 173 9.72 3.09 18.95
CA SER A 173 8.76 4.10 19.40
C SER A 173 9.41 5.45 19.61
N ALA A 174 10.55 5.51 20.33
CA ALA A 174 11.30 6.74 20.59
C ALA A 174 11.81 7.42 19.30
N ARG A 175 12.13 6.64 18.28
CA ARG A 175 12.59 7.12 16.96
C ARG A 175 11.43 7.51 16.03
N GLY A 176 10.18 7.24 16.41
CA GLY A 176 8.99 7.46 15.58
C GLY A 176 8.98 6.64 14.30
N VAL A 177 9.60 5.44 14.31
CA VAL A 177 9.60 4.49 13.20
C VAL A 177 8.20 3.90 13.05
N VAL A 178 7.74 3.71 11.81
CA VAL A 178 6.48 3.01 11.54
C VAL A 178 6.71 1.50 11.69
N VAL A 179 5.90 0.86 12.51
CA VAL A 179 5.87 -0.60 12.68
C VAL A 179 4.64 -1.16 11.98
N LEU A 180 4.89 -2.08 11.02
CA LEU A 180 3.86 -2.83 10.30
C LEU A 180 3.68 -4.17 11.04
N GLY A 181 2.60 -4.29 11.82
CA GLY A 181 2.41 -5.45 12.69
C GLY A 181 1.43 -6.46 12.12
N HIS A 182 1.92 -7.68 11.88
CA HIS A 182 1.11 -8.85 11.55
C HIS A 182 1.02 -9.75 12.78
N GLN A 183 0.02 -9.55 13.61
CA GLN A 183 -0.24 -10.34 14.81
C GLN A 183 -1.50 -11.17 14.64
N GLY A 184 -1.31 -12.47 14.51
CA GLY A 184 -2.36 -13.44 14.20
C GLY A 184 -2.72 -13.48 12.71
N GLU A 185 -3.32 -14.57 12.31
CA GLU A 185 -3.91 -14.81 10.99
C GLU A 185 -5.33 -14.27 10.92
N PRO A 186 -6.01 -14.30 9.76
CA PRO A 186 -7.43 -14.04 9.70
C PRO A 186 -8.19 -15.00 10.63
N ARG A 187 -9.32 -14.56 11.15
CA ARG A 187 -10.15 -15.38 12.06
C ARG A 187 -10.46 -16.76 11.47
N ASN A 188 -10.53 -16.88 10.15
CA ASN A 188 -10.72 -18.16 9.46
C ASN A 188 -9.67 -19.21 9.86
N ALA A 189 -8.43 -18.84 10.19
CA ALA A 189 -7.40 -19.79 10.63
C ALA A 189 -7.78 -20.63 11.86
N TRP A 190 -8.72 -20.16 12.70
CA TRP A 190 -9.24 -20.87 13.88
C TRP A 190 -10.54 -21.63 13.60
N LEU A 191 -10.98 -21.71 12.32
CA LEU A 191 -12.17 -22.45 11.92
C LEU A 191 -11.76 -23.72 11.17
N PRO A 192 -12.57 -24.78 11.21
CA PRO A 192 -12.39 -25.90 10.27
C PRO A 192 -12.57 -25.41 8.83
N LEU A 193 -11.88 -26.03 7.87
CA LEU A 193 -11.83 -25.59 6.47
C LEU A 193 -13.22 -25.34 5.86
N GLU A 194 -14.19 -26.21 6.14
CA GLU A 194 -15.55 -26.12 5.61
C GLU A 194 -16.36 -24.93 6.18
N GLN A 195 -15.91 -24.32 7.27
CA GLN A 195 -16.55 -23.14 7.87
C GLN A 195 -15.86 -21.83 7.46
N MET A 196 -14.73 -21.91 6.77
CA MET A 196 -14.03 -20.72 6.29
C MET A 196 -14.85 -19.99 5.23
N THR A 197 -14.91 -18.69 5.37
CA THR A 197 -15.83 -17.84 4.60
C THR A 197 -15.27 -17.38 3.26
N ILE A 198 -13.95 -17.49 3.05
CA ILE A 198 -13.21 -17.10 1.84
C ILE A 198 -12.52 -18.35 1.27
N ARG A 199 -12.60 -18.52 -0.04
CA ARG A 199 -12.01 -19.69 -0.72
C ARG A 199 -10.48 -19.67 -0.60
N GLY A 200 -9.85 -18.55 -0.89
CA GLY A 200 -8.39 -18.42 -0.81
C GLY A 200 -7.85 -18.70 0.58
N ASP A 201 -8.52 -18.28 1.67
CA ASP A 201 -8.13 -18.66 3.03
C ASP A 201 -8.19 -20.19 3.21
N ARG A 202 -9.25 -20.82 2.73
CA ARG A 202 -9.42 -22.28 2.83
C ARG A 202 -8.33 -23.04 2.06
N GLU A 203 -8.01 -22.60 0.86
CA GLU A 203 -6.95 -23.18 0.03
C GLU A 203 -5.58 -22.98 0.70
N TYR A 204 -5.27 -21.78 1.15
CA TYR A 204 -4.03 -21.47 1.84
C TYR A 204 -3.83 -22.33 3.10
N PHE A 205 -4.82 -22.43 3.96
CA PHE A 205 -4.70 -23.21 5.21
C PHE A 205 -4.73 -24.73 4.98
N ALA A 206 -5.29 -25.19 3.87
CA ALA A 206 -5.17 -26.59 3.46
C ALA A 206 -3.74 -26.93 3.01
N GLU A 207 -3.06 -26.00 2.32
CA GLU A 207 -1.69 -26.17 1.83
C GLU A 207 -0.65 -25.86 2.91
N HIS A 208 -0.98 -25.03 3.92
CA HIS A 208 -0.10 -24.59 4.98
C HIS A 208 -0.65 -24.93 6.38
N PRO A 209 -0.74 -26.23 6.72
CA PRO A 209 -1.33 -26.68 7.98
C PRO A 209 -0.60 -26.14 9.23
N GLN A 210 0.67 -25.74 9.10
CA GLN A 210 1.43 -25.09 10.19
C GLN A 210 0.87 -23.71 10.58
N TYR A 211 0.06 -23.05 9.73
CA TYR A 211 -0.62 -21.79 10.02
C TYR A 211 -2.11 -21.98 10.28
N HIS A 212 -2.65 -23.19 10.10
CA HIS A 212 -4.04 -23.50 10.36
C HIS A 212 -4.26 -23.75 11.86
N MET A 213 -4.50 -22.67 12.60
CA MET A 213 -4.59 -22.66 14.07
C MET A 213 -5.65 -23.59 14.64
N TYR A 214 -6.69 -23.92 13.85
CA TYR A 214 -7.70 -24.92 14.23
C TYR A 214 -7.07 -26.30 14.50
N LEU A 215 -5.98 -26.63 13.84
CA LEU A 215 -5.25 -27.90 14.01
C LEU A 215 -4.31 -27.89 15.23
N HIS A 216 -4.12 -26.73 15.86
CA HIS A 216 -3.18 -26.49 16.95
C HIS A 216 -3.89 -25.94 18.19
N PRO A 217 -4.84 -26.70 18.81
CA PRO A 217 -5.64 -26.21 19.94
C PRO A 217 -4.80 -25.89 21.19
N GLU A 218 -3.57 -26.40 21.26
CA GLU A 218 -2.59 -26.10 22.32
C GLU A 218 -1.89 -24.75 22.13
N TRP A 219 -2.05 -24.10 20.97
CA TRP A 219 -1.47 -22.80 20.70
C TRP A 219 -2.42 -21.66 21.12
N PRO A 220 -1.91 -20.42 21.21
CA PRO A 220 -2.74 -19.30 21.62
C PRO A 220 -3.97 -19.11 20.73
N SER A 221 -5.12 -18.89 21.36
CA SER A 221 -6.37 -18.61 20.64
C SER A 221 -6.32 -17.29 19.86
N TYR A 222 -7.26 -17.10 18.94
CA TYR A 222 -7.44 -15.82 18.23
C TYR A 222 -7.54 -14.65 19.22
N ASP A 223 -8.39 -14.76 20.25
CA ASP A 223 -8.56 -13.71 21.24
C ASP A 223 -7.28 -13.44 22.05
N ALA A 224 -6.48 -14.46 22.31
CA ALA A 224 -5.19 -14.31 22.98
C ALA A 224 -4.19 -13.51 22.14
N GLN A 225 -4.16 -13.75 20.79
CA GLN A 225 -3.35 -12.99 19.86
C GLN A 225 -3.75 -11.50 19.86
N ILE A 226 -5.04 -11.23 19.69
CA ILE A 226 -5.58 -9.88 19.69
C ILE A 226 -5.31 -9.16 21.02
N ALA A 227 -5.53 -9.85 22.15
CA ALA A 227 -5.26 -9.28 23.47
C ALA A 227 -3.77 -8.99 23.71
N ALA A 228 -2.85 -9.84 23.23
CA ALA A 228 -1.41 -9.60 23.34
C ALA A 228 -1.00 -8.37 22.49
N ARG A 229 -1.51 -8.24 21.25
CA ARG A 229 -1.32 -7.05 20.44
C ARG A 229 -1.81 -5.79 21.16
N ASP A 230 -2.99 -5.85 21.75
CA ASP A 230 -3.59 -4.71 22.43
C ASP A 230 -2.76 -4.30 23.66
N ARG A 231 -2.32 -5.24 24.51
CA ARG A 231 -1.41 -4.95 25.64
C ARG A 231 -0.07 -4.36 25.17
N TRP A 232 0.45 -4.85 24.04
CA TRP A 232 1.65 -4.29 23.44
C TRP A 232 1.43 -2.81 23.04
N LEU A 233 0.35 -2.49 22.34
CA LEU A 233 0.03 -1.10 21.94
C LEU A 233 -0.29 -0.20 23.12
N ASP A 234 -0.94 -0.71 24.17
CA ASP A 234 -1.17 0.03 25.42
C ASP A 234 0.16 0.42 26.10
N ARG A 235 1.19 -0.41 25.98
CA ARG A 235 2.54 -0.13 26.50
C ARG A 235 3.29 0.94 25.68
N TYR A 236 2.97 1.07 24.39
CA TYR A 236 3.64 1.99 23.47
C TYR A 236 2.63 2.94 22.78
N PRO A 237 1.96 3.85 23.51
CA PRO A 237 0.89 4.69 22.96
C PRO A 237 1.36 5.67 21.89
N GLN A 238 2.67 5.93 21.78
CA GLN A 238 3.27 6.80 20.76
C GLN A 238 3.79 6.02 19.54
N LEU A 239 3.72 4.69 19.56
CA LEU A 239 4.17 3.86 18.43
C LEU A 239 3.32 4.17 17.19
N LYS A 240 3.99 4.51 16.09
CA LYS A 240 3.32 4.63 14.80
C LYS A 240 3.06 3.21 14.27
N PHE A 241 1.86 2.73 14.44
CA PHE A 241 1.50 1.36 14.13
C PHE A 241 0.61 1.28 12.88
N VAL A 242 0.93 0.35 11.98
CA VAL A 242 0.03 -0.10 10.93
C VAL A 242 -0.36 -1.54 11.26
N GLY A 243 -1.62 -1.74 11.65
CA GLY A 243 -2.19 -3.09 11.76
C GLY A 243 -2.39 -3.66 10.37
N VAL A 244 -1.42 -4.44 9.90
CA VAL A 244 -1.52 -5.03 8.57
C VAL A 244 -2.67 -6.04 8.52
N HIS A 245 -3.22 -6.27 7.35
CA HIS A 245 -4.36 -7.18 7.15
C HIS A 245 -5.59 -6.78 7.99
N LEU A 246 -5.92 -5.46 8.01
CA LEU A 246 -6.99 -4.91 8.84
C LEU A 246 -6.78 -5.22 10.34
N ALA A 247 -5.52 -5.28 10.79
CA ALA A 247 -5.13 -5.65 12.15
C ALA A 247 -5.66 -7.03 12.58
N SER A 248 -5.83 -7.96 11.64
CA SER A 248 -6.45 -9.30 11.83
C SER A 248 -7.87 -9.24 12.40
N LEU A 249 -8.62 -8.16 12.11
CA LEU A 249 -10.02 -7.95 12.48
C LEU A 249 -10.94 -7.90 11.24
N GLU A 250 -10.48 -8.44 10.12
CA GLU A 250 -11.06 -8.37 8.78
C GLU A 250 -12.50 -8.86 8.68
N TRP A 251 -12.90 -9.71 9.59
CA TRP A 251 -14.20 -10.37 9.60
C TRP A 251 -15.38 -9.46 9.97
N ASP A 252 -15.09 -8.29 10.59
CA ASP A 252 -16.09 -7.27 10.92
C ASP A 252 -15.47 -5.87 10.97
N VAL A 253 -15.89 -4.96 10.08
CA VAL A 253 -15.39 -3.58 10.04
C VAL A 253 -15.67 -2.78 11.31
N ASP A 254 -16.70 -3.14 12.12
CA ASP A 254 -16.95 -2.50 13.41
C ASP A 254 -15.83 -2.79 14.40
N ARG A 255 -15.24 -4.00 14.35
CA ARG A 255 -14.06 -4.34 15.16
C ARG A 255 -12.81 -3.58 14.75
N VAL A 256 -12.63 -3.38 13.44
CA VAL A 256 -11.54 -2.52 12.95
C VAL A 256 -11.77 -1.06 13.40
N ALA A 257 -13.01 -0.57 13.36
CA ALA A 257 -13.38 0.75 13.86
C ALA A 257 -13.11 0.89 15.37
N ASP A 258 -13.48 -0.11 16.18
CA ASP A 258 -13.19 -0.14 17.63
C ASP A 258 -11.68 -0.05 17.89
N PHE A 259 -10.88 -0.82 17.15
CA PHE A 259 -9.42 -0.79 17.22
C PHE A 259 -8.88 0.62 16.88
N LEU A 260 -9.33 1.21 15.78
CA LEU A 260 -8.89 2.54 15.38
C LEU A 260 -9.32 3.63 16.38
N ARG A 261 -10.46 3.51 17.02
CA ARG A 261 -10.88 4.44 18.09
C ARG A 261 -10.00 4.33 19.33
N ARG A 262 -9.67 3.09 19.73
CA ARG A 262 -8.82 2.84 20.89
C ARG A 262 -7.39 3.32 20.71
N TYR A 263 -6.84 3.19 19.50
CA TYR A 263 -5.43 3.52 19.18
C TYR A 263 -5.33 4.67 18.18
N PRO A 264 -5.36 5.94 18.63
CA PRO A 264 -5.39 7.11 17.74
C PRO A 264 -4.17 7.25 16.82
N THR A 265 -3.02 6.68 17.17
CA THR A 265 -1.79 6.69 16.35
C THR A 265 -1.73 5.55 15.34
N ALA A 266 -2.61 4.54 15.46
CA ALA A 266 -2.60 3.39 14.56
C ALA A 266 -3.32 3.68 13.24
N SER A 267 -2.91 3.01 12.19
CA SER A 267 -3.59 2.87 10.90
C SER A 267 -3.78 1.38 10.61
N VAL A 268 -4.52 1.05 9.56
CA VAL A 268 -4.65 -0.33 9.05
C VAL A 268 -4.38 -0.35 7.56
N ASP A 269 -3.88 -1.47 7.03
CA ASP A 269 -3.85 -1.70 5.59
C ASP A 269 -4.94 -2.70 5.14
N LEU A 270 -5.15 -2.76 3.83
CA LEU A 270 -6.16 -3.61 3.20
C LEU A 270 -5.58 -4.93 2.66
N ALA A 271 -4.28 -5.12 2.81
CA ALA A 271 -3.52 -6.20 2.19
C ALA A 271 -4.17 -7.57 2.43
N ALA A 272 -4.39 -8.33 1.38
CA ALA A 272 -5.04 -9.64 1.35
C ALA A 272 -6.43 -9.72 2.01
N ARG A 273 -7.00 -8.59 2.45
CA ARG A 273 -8.27 -8.59 3.23
C ARG A 273 -9.40 -7.78 2.59
N LEU A 274 -9.17 -7.15 1.43
CA LEU A 274 -10.23 -6.43 0.74
C LEU A 274 -11.38 -7.38 0.35
N VAL A 275 -11.08 -8.63 0.05
CA VAL A 275 -12.04 -9.71 -0.23
C VAL A 275 -13.02 -9.94 0.94
N HIS A 276 -12.58 -9.82 2.18
CA HIS A 276 -13.44 -9.91 3.36
C HIS A 276 -14.43 -8.74 3.45
N LEU A 277 -14.00 -7.54 3.04
CA LEU A 277 -14.88 -6.36 2.96
C LEU A 277 -15.87 -6.47 1.81
N GLN A 278 -15.45 -7.03 0.67
CA GLN A 278 -16.35 -7.37 -0.45
C GLN A 278 -17.42 -8.37 0.02
N ARG A 279 -17.03 -9.40 0.76
CA ARG A 279 -17.98 -10.37 1.34
C ARG A 279 -18.96 -9.71 2.31
N GLN A 280 -18.50 -8.85 3.23
CA GLN A 280 -19.39 -8.08 4.11
C GLN A 280 -20.34 -7.20 3.30
N SER A 281 -19.90 -6.67 2.16
CA SER A 281 -20.72 -5.84 1.27
C SER A 281 -21.85 -6.59 0.57
N VAL A 282 -21.90 -7.92 0.61
CA VAL A 282 -23.03 -8.70 0.10
C VAL A 282 -24.32 -8.34 0.86
N THR A 283 -24.22 -8.14 2.17
CA THR A 283 -25.37 -7.86 3.06
C THR A 283 -25.30 -6.49 3.72
N GLU A 284 -24.11 -5.94 3.95
CA GLU A 284 -23.88 -4.75 4.77
C GLU A 284 -23.03 -3.69 4.06
N ARG A 285 -23.20 -3.51 2.74
CA ARG A 285 -22.44 -2.57 1.92
C ARG A 285 -22.33 -1.17 2.55
N ASP A 286 -23.41 -0.63 3.05
CA ASP A 286 -23.42 0.74 3.61
C ASP A 286 -22.66 0.83 4.93
N LYS A 287 -22.57 -0.25 5.69
CA LYS A 287 -21.71 -0.35 6.88
C LYS A 287 -20.23 -0.26 6.46
N VAL A 288 -19.82 -1.08 5.47
CA VAL A 288 -18.45 -1.05 4.93
C VAL A 288 -18.13 0.33 4.35
N ARG A 289 -19.05 0.92 3.57
CA ARG A 289 -18.86 2.25 3.01
C ARG A 289 -18.69 3.32 4.11
N ARG A 290 -19.51 3.30 5.16
CA ARG A 290 -19.37 4.23 6.31
C ARG A 290 -18.02 4.09 7.00
N PHE A 291 -17.52 2.86 7.18
CA PHE A 291 -16.19 2.62 7.73
C PHE A 291 -15.10 3.36 6.94
N PHE A 292 -15.10 3.26 5.61
CA PHE A 292 -14.15 4.01 4.77
C PHE A 292 -14.29 5.52 4.90
N LEU A 293 -15.52 6.04 4.97
CA LEU A 293 -15.77 7.48 5.10
C LEU A 293 -15.31 8.02 6.47
N GLU A 294 -15.54 7.28 7.53
CA GLU A 294 -15.20 7.68 8.90
C GLU A 294 -13.69 7.58 9.16
N TYR A 295 -13.06 6.49 8.70
CA TYR A 295 -11.64 6.22 8.96
C TYR A 295 -10.73 6.49 7.75
N GLN A 296 -11.18 7.29 6.79
CA GLN A 296 -10.48 7.59 5.53
C GLN A 296 -9.02 8.04 5.71
N ASP A 297 -8.68 8.66 6.84
CA ASP A 297 -7.34 9.15 7.15
C ASP A 297 -6.42 8.07 7.79
N ARG A 298 -6.95 6.88 8.01
CA ARG A 298 -6.31 5.80 8.78
C ARG A 298 -6.23 4.47 8.02
N ILE A 299 -6.73 4.42 6.80
CA ILE A 299 -6.74 3.24 5.94
C ILE A 299 -5.68 3.42 4.85
N VAL A 300 -4.84 2.42 4.66
CA VAL A 300 -3.78 2.40 3.64
C VAL A 300 -4.06 1.28 2.66
N TYR A 301 -3.96 1.55 1.36
CA TYR A 301 -4.08 0.52 0.35
C TYR A 301 -2.83 -0.36 0.32
N GLY A 302 -3.04 -1.65 0.22
CA GLY A 302 -2.04 -2.69 0.07
C GLY A 302 -2.68 -3.96 -0.46
N THR A 303 -1.94 -4.78 -1.19
CA THR A 303 -2.45 -6.01 -1.82
C THR A 303 -1.95 -7.30 -1.20
N ASP A 304 -0.74 -7.30 -0.66
CA ASP A 304 0.02 -8.50 -0.27
C ASP A 304 0.54 -9.32 -1.48
N LEU A 305 0.58 -8.70 -2.66
CA LEU A 305 1.15 -9.34 -3.85
C LEU A 305 2.59 -9.77 -3.60
N THR A 306 2.88 -11.02 -3.88
CA THR A 306 4.18 -11.64 -3.65
C THR A 306 4.76 -12.15 -4.96
N SER A 307 5.99 -11.73 -5.30
CA SER A 307 6.74 -12.35 -6.39
C SER A 307 7.48 -13.58 -5.87
N GLU A 308 7.04 -14.78 -6.27
CA GLU A 308 7.66 -16.02 -5.83
C GLU A 308 8.94 -16.32 -6.62
N PRO A 309 9.97 -16.93 -5.99
CA PRO A 309 11.15 -17.38 -6.71
C PRO A 309 10.79 -18.39 -7.81
N GLY A 310 11.15 -18.05 -9.07
CA GLY A 310 10.85 -18.92 -10.23
C GLY A 310 9.47 -18.70 -10.86
N GLN A 311 8.64 -17.82 -10.34
CA GLN A 311 7.39 -17.39 -10.98
C GLN A 311 7.69 -16.64 -12.29
N ASP A 312 6.83 -16.85 -13.30
CA ASP A 312 6.91 -16.07 -14.55
C ASP A 312 6.53 -14.62 -14.30
N ASP A 313 7.47 -13.72 -14.50
CA ASP A 313 7.33 -12.27 -14.22
C ASP A 313 6.20 -11.61 -15.04
N ALA A 314 5.96 -12.07 -16.29
CA ALA A 314 4.88 -11.53 -17.11
C ALA A 314 3.50 -11.98 -16.60
N THR A 315 3.38 -13.21 -16.14
CA THR A 315 2.17 -13.72 -15.48
C THR A 315 1.91 -12.95 -14.21
N PHE A 316 2.90 -12.79 -13.33
CA PHE A 316 2.79 -12.00 -12.11
C PHE A 316 2.35 -10.54 -12.38
N ALA A 317 2.94 -9.91 -13.39
CA ALA A 317 2.56 -8.55 -13.80
C ALA A 317 1.11 -8.45 -14.27
N SER A 318 0.59 -9.47 -14.96
CA SER A 318 -0.80 -9.53 -15.41
C SER A 318 -1.78 -9.74 -14.26
N GLU A 319 -1.46 -10.64 -13.34
CA GLU A 319 -2.24 -10.91 -12.12
C GLU A 319 -2.31 -9.66 -11.21
N ALA A 320 -1.18 -8.97 -11.04
CA ALA A 320 -1.13 -7.72 -10.29
C ALA A 320 -2.02 -6.64 -10.90
N HIS A 321 -1.98 -6.46 -12.23
CA HIS A 321 -2.87 -5.52 -12.90
C HIS A 321 -4.34 -5.86 -12.69
N ALA A 322 -4.70 -7.14 -12.82
CA ALA A 322 -6.08 -7.60 -12.64
C ALA A 322 -6.56 -7.33 -11.19
N THR A 323 -5.72 -7.62 -10.19
CA THR A 323 -6.00 -7.35 -8.77
C THR A 323 -6.20 -5.86 -8.53
N TRP A 324 -5.26 -5.01 -8.94
CA TRP A 324 -5.35 -3.56 -8.75
C TRP A 324 -6.58 -2.94 -9.41
N LEU A 325 -6.93 -3.40 -10.62
CA LEU A 325 -8.12 -2.92 -11.33
C LEU A 325 -9.42 -3.39 -10.68
N ALA A 326 -9.48 -4.63 -10.21
CA ALA A 326 -10.65 -5.15 -9.49
C ALA A 326 -10.90 -4.39 -8.19
N ASP A 327 -9.84 -4.12 -7.42
CA ASP A 327 -9.89 -3.31 -6.20
C ASP A 327 -10.32 -1.87 -6.46
N TRP A 328 -9.78 -1.27 -7.53
CA TRP A 328 -10.19 0.06 -7.98
C TRP A 328 -11.68 0.12 -8.27
N ARG A 329 -12.22 -0.84 -9.06
CA ARG A 329 -13.64 -0.94 -9.39
C ARG A 329 -14.51 -1.08 -8.14
N TYR A 330 -14.08 -1.91 -7.18
CA TYR A 330 -14.83 -2.06 -5.94
C TYR A 330 -14.88 -0.78 -5.12
N LEU A 331 -13.77 -0.06 -5.00
CA LEU A 331 -13.69 1.13 -4.17
C LEU A 331 -14.35 2.36 -4.83
N THR A 332 -14.22 2.52 -6.16
CA THR A 332 -14.70 3.72 -6.88
C THR A 332 -16.05 3.56 -7.54
N GLY A 333 -16.38 2.35 -8.01
CA GLY A 333 -17.60 2.05 -8.74
C GLY A 333 -18.83 1.78 -7.84
N GLU A 334 -19.98 1.70 -8.47
CA GLU A 334 -21.26 1.30 -7.81
C GLU A 334 -21.93 0.14 -8.52
N GLU A 335 -21.32 -0.42 -9.53
CA GLU A 335 -21.82 -1.56 -10.28
C GLU A 335 -21.90 -2.82 -9.40
N VAL A 336 -22.69 -3.78 -9.87
CA VAL A 336 -22.80 -5.10 -9.25
C VAL A 336 -21.59 -5.95 -9.66
N LEU A 337 -20.86 -6.40 -8.67
CA LEU A 337 -19.66 -7.21 -8.80
C LEU A 337 -19.90 -8.63 -8.27
N ARG A 338 -19.04 -9.55 -8.68
CA ARG A 338 -18.97 -10.93 -8.18
C ARG A 338 -17.52 -11.26 -7.87
N SER A 339 -17.34 -12.19 -6.96
CA SER A 339 -16.03 -12.77 -6.63
C SER A 339 -16.13 -14.28 -6.71
N GLU A 340 -15.05 -14.93 -7.08
CA GLU A 340 -14.95 -16.40 -7.01
C GLU A 340 -14.61 -16.88 -5.58
N GLU A 341 -14.24 -15.95 -4.69
CA GLU A 341 -13.83 -16.22 -3.33
C GLU A 341 -15.00 -16.58 -2.38
N PHE A 342 -16.22 -16.18 -2.74
CA PHE A 342 -17.42 -16.42 -1.93
C PHE A 342 -18.69 -16.34 -2.78
N ALA A 343 -19.77 -16.94 -2.28
CA ALA A 343 -21.06 -16.90 -2.96
C ALA A 343 -21.75 -15.53 -2.83
N GLY A 344 -22.52 -15.15 -3.87
CA GLY A 344 -23.30 -13.93 -3.89
C GLY A 344 -22.73 -12.86 -4.81
N SER A 345 -23.41 -11.73 -4.83
CA SER A 345 -22.96 -10.51 -5.52
C SER A 345 -22.98 -9.34 -4.55
N PHE A 346 -22.12 -8.38 -4.79
CA PHE A 346 -22.00 -7.16 -4.00
C PHE A 346 -21.93 -5.95 -4.91
N ARG A 347 -22.17 -4.77 -4.37
CA ARG A 347 -22.00 -3.53 -5.13
C ARG A 347 -20.70 -2.83 -4.70
N GLY A 348 -20.06 -2.19 -5.67
CA GLY A 348 -18.95 -1.30 -5.39
C GLY A 348 -19.31 -0.20 -4.39
N LEU A 349 -18.34 0.34 -3.68
CA LEU A 349 -18.54 1.28 -2.58
C LEU A 349 -18.86 2.71 -3.06
N GLY A 350 -18.44 3.09 -4.27
CA GLY A 350 -18.65 4.43 -4.80
C GLY A 350 -18.06 5.52 -3.89
N LEU A 351 -16.83 5.35 -3.45
CA LEU A 351 -16.18 6.28 -2.53
C LEU A 351 -15.86 7.62 -3.22
N PRO A 352 -15.97 8.75 -2.52
CA PRO A 352 -15.57 10.05 -3.03
C PRO A 352 -14.09 10.10 -3.42
N ARG A 353 -13.71 10.94 -4.40
CA ARG A 353 -12.31 11.16 -4.82
C ARG A 353 -11.40 11.47 -3.64
N THR A 354 -11.83 12.31 -2.73
CA THR A 354 -11.06 12.70 -1.54
C THR A 354 -10.73 11.51 -0.64
N VAL A 355 -11.61 10.53 -0.54
CA VAL A 355 -11.38 9.28 0.22
C VAL A 355 -10.40 8.37 -0.53
N ILE A 356 -10.61 8.21 -1.84
CA ILE A 356 -9.73 7.40 -2.71
C ILE A 356 -8.31 7.96 -2.69
N ASP A 357 -8.12 9.27 -2.83
CA ASP A 357 -6.81 9.93 -2.76
C ASP A 357 -6.08 9.68 -1.44
N LYS A 358 -6.83 9.62 -0.33
CA LYS A 358 -6.27 9.32 0.99
C LYS A 358 -5.87 7.85 1.10
N VAL A 359 -6.77 6.94 0.78
CA VAL A 359 -6.56 5.49 0.90
C VAL A 359 -5.43 5.02 -0.02
N TYR A 360 -5.46 5.43 -1.29
CA TYR A 360 -4.45 5.00 -2.25
C TYR A 360 -3.11 5.73 -2.16
N ARG A 361 -3.05 6.94 -1.59
CA ARG A 361 -1.80 7.71 -1.65
C ARG A 361 -1.47 8.51 -0.40
N ALA A 362 -2.35 9.42 0.03
CA ALA A 362 -1.98 10.45 0.99
C ALA A 362 -1.60 9.85 2.36
N ASN A 363 -2.29 8.79 2.80
CA ASN A 363 -2.02 8.13 4.08
C ASN A 363 -0.66 7.43 4.09
N ALA A 364 -0.34 6.66 3.04
CA ALA A 364 0.97 6.01 2.91
C ALA A 364 2.10 7.07 2.83
N SER A 365 1.91 8.15 2.05
CA SER A 365 2.89 9.24 1.96
C SER A 365 3.13 9.95 3.30
N ARG A 366 2.09 10.08 4.13
CA ARG A 366 2.20 10.67 5.48
C ARG A 366 2.91 9.73 6.45
N LEU A 367 2.64 8.43 6.39
CA LEU A 367 3.28 7.43 7.24
C LEU A 367 4.76 7.27 6.90
N PHE A 368 5.10 7.28 5.62
CA PHE A 368 6.44 7.05 5.11
C PHE A 368 7.01 8.29 4.37
N PRO A 369 7.24 9.41 5.06
CA PRO A 369 7.61 10.68 4.40
C PRO A 369 8.99 10.65 3.74
N GLN A 370 9.82 9.65 4.03
CA GLN A 370 11.12 9.44 3.41
C GLN A 370 11.08 8.53 2.17
N ALA A 371 9.96 7.82 1.95
CA ALA A 371 9.78 6.91 0.83
C ALA A 371 9.60 7.66 -0.50
N TRP A 372 9.87 6.98 -1.60
CA TRP A 372 9.56 7.43 -2.98
C TRP A 372 10.12 8.80 -3.35
N ARG A 373 11.28 9.16 -2.81
CA ARG A 373 11.96 10.41 -3.15
C ARG A 373 12.84 10.19 -4.38
N ALA A 374 12.67 11.03 -5.40
CA ALA A 374 13.67 11.11 -6.45
C ALA A 374 15.03 11.50 -5.83
N PRO A 375 16.15 10.93 -6.29
CA PRO A 375 17.46 11.38 -5.84
C PRO A 375 17.52 12.90 -6.06
N ALA A 376 18.02 13.63 -5.05
CA ALA A 376 18.30 15.06 -5.21
C ALA A 376 19.18 15.20 -6.45
N SER A 377 18.77 16.00 -7.42
CA SER A 377 19.65 16.36 -8.54
C SER A 377 20.98 16.80 -7.95
N PRO A 378 22.13 16.29 -8.43
CA PRO A 378 23.43 16.77 -7.96
C PRO A 378 23.41 18.28 -8.07
N GLY A 379 23.44 18.96 -6.94
CA GLY A 379 23.35 20.40 -6.88
C GLY A 379 24.39 20.97 -7.82
N VAL A 380 23.97 21.82 -8.76
CA VAL A 380 24.86 22.72 -9.43
C VAL A 380 25.55 23.51 -8.34
N VAL A 381 26.80 23.15 -8.04
CA VAL A 381 27.64 23.91 -7.13
C VAL A 381 27.76 25.28 -7.78
N SER A 382 26.95 26.22 -7.33
CA SER A 382 27.10 27.62 -7.67
C SER A 382 28.43 28.05 -7.07
N SER A 383 29.45 28.06 -7.89
CA SER A 383 30.75 28.68 -7.57
C SER A 383 30.58 30.19 -7.53
N ALA A 384 30.00 30.69 -6.44
CA ALA A 384 30.08 32.10 -6.08
C ALA A 384 31.40 32.32 -5.35
N SER A 385 32.52 32.26 -6.06
CA SER A 385 33.77 32.85 -5.61
C SER A 385 33.99 34.14 -6.42
N GLY A 386 33.53 35.26 -5.85
CA GLY A 386 33.97 36.57 -6.27
C GLY A 386 35.49 36.71 -6.05
N GLN A 387 36.26 36.53 -7.10
CA GLN A 387 37.64 37.00 -7.16
C GLN A 387 37.72 38.13 -8.13
N ARG A 388 38.04 39.31 -7.63
CA ARG A 388 38.40 40.53 -8.35
C ARG A 388 39.48 40.21 -9.38
N ALA A 389 39.17 40.52 -10.64
CA ALA A 389 40.13 40.50 -11.70
C ALA A 389 41.23 41.54 -11.42
N ARG A 390 42.49 41.10 -11.32
CA ARG A 390 43.65 41.94 -11.60
C ARG A 390 44.15 41.59 -12.98
N ALA A 391 44.19 42.62 -13.81
CA ALA A 391 44.72 42.58 -15.17
C ALA A 391 46.23 42.31 -15.12
N CYS A 392 46.72 41.35 -15.88
CA CYS A 392 48.11 41.24 -16.31
C CYS A 392 48.14 40.98 -17.79
N THR A 393 48.90 41.85 -18.47
CA THR A 393 49.16 41.95 -19.88
C THR A 393 50.03 40.84 -20.45
N ALA A 394 49.66 40.36 -21.62
CA ALA A 394 50.38 39.85 -22.78
C ALA A 394 51.76 39.13 -22.66
N SER A 395 51.90 37.93 -23.19
CA SER A 395 52.49 37.61 -24.48
C SER A 395 52.60 36.09 -24.75
N PRO A 396 52.78 35.68 -26.03
CA PRO A 396 52.27 34.42 -26.55
C PRO A 396 53.36 33.35 -26.77
N SER A 397 53.04 32.08 -26.69
CA SER A 397 53.56 30.98 -27.51
C SER A 397 53.22 29.60 -26.89
N CYS A 398 52.57 28.80 -27.60
CA CYS A 398 52.81 27.40 -27.97
C CYS A 398 51.49 26.63 -28.24
N SER A 399 51.41 26.19 -29.46
CA SER A 399 50.43 25.29 -30.04
C SER A 399 50.78 23.83 -29.72
N PRO A 400 50.03 22.81 -30.25
CA PRO A 400 48.75 22.26 -29.82
C PRO A 400 48.85 20.75 -29.56
N ALA A 401 48.02 20.19 -28.69
CA ALA A 401 47.48 18.84 -28.84
C ALA A 401 46.69 18.42 -27.57
N CYS A 402 45.40 18.49 -27.62
CA CYS A 402 44.58 17.64 -26.75
C CYS A 402 43.29 17.25 -27.47
N LYS A 403 43.25 16.00 -27.83
CA LYS A 403 42.14 15.34 -28.54
C LYS A 403 40.88 15.37 -27.68
N ARG A 404 39.81 15.88 -28.26
CA ARG A 404 38.42 15.76 -27.72
C ARG A 404 38.03 14.28 -27.61
N ARG A 405 37.61 13.86 -26.46
CA ARG A 405 36.76 12.66 -26.27
C ARG A 405 35.32 13.10 -26.21
N GLN A 406 34.54 12.63 -27.18
CA GLN A 406 33.07 12.75 -27.16
C GLN A 406 32.47 11.74 -26.18
N PRO A 407 31.33 12.04 -25.52
CA PRO A 407 30.60 11.05 -24.75
C PRO A 407 29.78 10.14 -25.68
N ALA A 408 29.82 8.84 -25.37
CA ALA A 408 29.09 7.80 -26.08
C ALA A 408 27.59 7.95 -25.85
N SER A 409 26.85 8.08 -26.94
CA SER A 409 25.40 7.97 -27.00
C SER A 409 24.98 6.52 -26.79
N ALA A 410 24.01 6.29 -25.89
CA ALA A 410 23.38 4.99 -25.68
C ALA A 410 22.54 4.62 -26.92
N ILE A 411 22.82 3.47 -27.49
CA ILE A 411 22.08 2.85 -28.59
C ILE A 411 20.94 2.05 -27.99
N ILE A 412 19.70 2.42 -28.31
CA ILE A 412 18.51 1.61 -28.09
C ILE A 412 18.45 0.59 -29.23
N ALA A 413 18.66 -0.67 -28.95
CA ALA A 413 18.43 -1.77 -29.89
C ALA A 413 16.98 -2.25 -29.77
N ALA A 414 16.19 -2.03 -30.80
CA ALA A 414 14.91 -2.67 -31.02
C ALA A 414 15.13 -4.12 -31.47
N LEU A 415 14.59 -5.09 -30.73
CA LEU A 415 14.48 -6.47 -31.17
C LEU A 415 13.04 -6.74 -31.61
N SER A 416 12.92 -6.97 -32.92
CA SER A 416 11.73 -7.42 -33.61
C SER A 416 11.44 -8.89 -33.28
N VAL A 417 10.19 -9.16 -32.96
CA VAL A 417 9.61 -10.49 -32.79
C VAL A 417 9.53 -11.20 -34.12
N GLN A 418 10.11 -12.37 -34.25
CA GLN A 418 9.72 -13.36 -35.27
C GLN A 418 9.05 -14.56 -34.61
N ASN A 419 7.84 -14.77 -35.07
CA ASN A 419 6.90 -15.83 -34.69
C ASN A 419 7.21 -17.11 -35.54
N SER A 420 7.40 -18.27 -34.88
CA SER A 420 7.21 -19.59 -35.49
C SER A 420 7.05 -20.65 -34.36
N GLY A 421 5.91 -21.17 -34.03
CA GLY A 421 5.24 -22.26 -34.74
C GLY A 421 5.41 -23.57 -34.01
N ARG A 422 4.32 -24.06 -33.36
CA ARG A 422 3.92 -25.47 -33.16
C ARG A 422 4.74 -26.38 -32.24
N GLY A 423 4.08 -26.96 -31.26
CA GLY A 423 4.50 -28.16 -30.56
C GLY A 423 3.51 -28.64 -29.50
N ASN A 424 2.52 -29.38 -29.96
CA ASN A 424 1.51 -30.09 -29.18
C ASN A 424 2.18 -31.29 -28.48
N THR A 425 2.14 -31.40 -27.14
CA THR A 425 2.36 -32.68 -26.45
C THR A 425 1.44 -32.81 -25.24
N THR A 426 0.46 -33.67 -25.43
CA THR A 426 -0.37 -34.34 -24.44
C THR A 426 0.46 -35.00 -23.34
N ARG A 427 0.19 -34.71 -22.08
CA ARG A 427 0.65 -35.52 -20.95
C ARG A 427 -0.50 -36.26 -20.31
N ALA A 428 -0.36 -37.57 -20.28
CA ALA A 428 -1.24 -38.51 -19.62
C ALA A 428 -1.07 -38.49 -18.09
N PRO A 429 -2.08 -38.93 -17.31
CA PRO A 429 -2.03 -38.91 -15.86
C PRO A 429 -1.18 -40.05 -15.30
N LEU A 430 -0.38 -39.75 -14.28
CA LEU A 430 0.35 -40.73 -13.49
C LEU A 430 -0.53 -41.26 -12.37
N SER A 431 -0.67 -42.58 -12.35
CA SER A 431 -1.35 -43.38 -11.35
C SER A 431 -0.63 -43.36 -10.00
N ALA A 432 -1.41 -43.31 -8.93
CA ALA A 432 -0.97 -43.49 -7.54
C ALA A 432 -0.53 -44.95 -7.27
N PRO A 433 0.42 -45.20 -6.35
CA PRO A 433 0.58 -46.51 -5.74
C PRO A 433 -0.17 -46.60 -4.41
N SER A 434 -0.92 -47.69 -4.29
CA SER A 434 -1.51 -48.21 -3.07
C SER A 434 -0.46 -48.82 -2.14
N ALA A 435 -0.43 -48.45 -0.88
CA ALA A 435 -0.40 -49.26 0.35
C ALA A 435 -0.33 -48.38 1.57
#